data_7dcd65ab1245d96559b45078d92a93c2
#
_entry.id   7dcd65ab1245d96559b45078d92a93c2
#
_cell.length_a   1.000
_cell.length_b   1.000
_cell.length_c   1.000
_cell.angle_alpha   90.00
_cell.angle_beta   90.00
_cell.angle_gamma   90.00
#
_symmetry.space_group_name_H-M   'P 1'
#
loop_
_entity.id
_entity.type
_entity.pdbx_description
1 polymer ?
#
loop_
_entity_poly.entity_id
_entity_poly.type
_entity_poly.pdbx_seq_one_letter_code
_entity_poly.pdbx_strand_id
1 'polypeptide(L)'
;MSRGLKLMLLGVVILASFFRFFDLGNIPPGLYPDEAMNGNNALEALEGRDWKIFYSENNGREGLFINLQSLSLALFGNQAWALRLTSALFGVLTVIGIFFLTQILFHPLPYRYHVALLASFFLAVSFWHINFSRIGFRAIM
;
A
#
# COMPACT_ATOMS: atom_id res chain seq x y z
N MET A 1 14.01 8.67 21.07
CA MET A 1 12.66 8.04 21.23
C MET A 1 12.70 7.04 22.38
N SER A 2 11.79 7.17 23.33
CA SER A 2 11.70 6.26 24.50
C SER A 2 11.26 4.84 24.11
N ARG A 3 11.50 3.85 24.99
CA ARG A 3 11.06 2.46 24.75
C ARG A 3 9.53 2.37 24.59
N GLY A 4 8.78 3.14 25.37
CA GLY A 4 7.31 3.19 25.27
C GLY A 4 6.82 3.68 23.92
N LEU A 5 7.42 4.75 23.35
CA LEU A 5 7.08 5.26 22.03
C LEU A 5 7.39 4.27 20.91
N LYS A 6 8.47 3.49 21.03
CA LYS A 6 8.77 2.41 20.06
C LYS A 6 7.69 1.32 20.07
N LEU A 7 7.25 0.93 21.25
CA LEU A 7 6.17 -0.06 21.42
C LEU A 7 4.83 0.46 20.88
N MET A 8 4.51 1.73 21.11
CA MET A 8 3.30 2.35 20.56
C MET A 8 3.36 2.40 19.02
N LEU A 9 4.50 2.78 18.43
CA LEU A 9 4.68 2.75 16.97
C LEU A 9 4.51 1.35 16.41
N LEU A 10 5.10 0.35 17.06
CA LEU A 10 4.92 -1.05 16.68
C LEU A 10 3.45 -1.46 16.72
N GLY A 11 2.70 -1.05 17.75
CA GLY A 11 1.26 -1.27 17.85
C GLY A 11 0.48 -0.63 16.69
N VAL A 12 0.83 0.61 16.32
CA VAL A 12 0.22 1.31 15.16
C VAL A 12 0.52 0.56 13.85
N VAL A 13 1.75 0.09 13.65
CA VAL A 13 2.12 -0.66 12.45
C VAL A 13 1.42 -2.02 12.40
N ILE A 14 1.28 -2.72 13.52
CA ILE A 14 0.52 -3.97 13.60
C ILE A 14 -0.96 -3.72 13.25
N LEU A 15 -1.56 -2.67 13.82
CA LEU A 15 -2.94 -2.29 13.52
C LEU A 15 -3.12 -1.92 12.03
N ALA A 16 -2.20 -1.14 11.47
CA ALA A 16 -2.19 -0.79 10.05
C ALA A 16 -2.10 -2.02 9.16
N SER A 17 -1.23 -2.98 9.52
CA SER A 17 -1.07 -4.24 8.80
C SER A 17 -2.33 -5.09 8.89
N PHE A 18 -2.92 -5.22 10.09
CA PHE A 18 -4.17 -5.96 10.27
C PHE A 18 -5.28 -5.46 9.33
N PHE A 19 -5.56 -4.16 9.33
CA PHE A 19 -6.62 -3.60 8.47
C PHE A 19 -6.35 -3.76 6.97
N ARG A 20 -5.10 -3.88 6.54
CA ARG A 20 -4.74 -3.96 5.13
C ARG A 20 -4.58 -5.39 4.61
N PHE A 21 -4.16 -6.32 5.47
CA PHE A 21 -3.93 -7.70 5.06
C PHE A 21 -5.04 -8.68 5.48
N PHE A 22 -5.85 -8.33 6.48
CA PHE A 22 -6.93 -9.22 6.93
C PHE A 22 -7.89 -9.52 5.78
N ASP A 23 -8.00 -10.80 5.41
CA ASP A 23 -8.89 -11.32 4.36
C ASP A 23 -8.81 -10.56 3.02
N LEU A 24 -7.58 -10.27 2.58
CA LEU A 24 -7.30 -9.44 1.40
C LEU A 24 -7.87 -10.04 0.10
N GLY A 25 -8.08 -11.35 0.04
CA GLY A 25 -8.63 -12.04 -1.12
C GLY A 25 -10.13 -11.83 -1.31
N ASN A 26 -10.88 -11.69 -0.21
CA ASN A 26 -12.33 -11.65 -0.22
C ASN A 26 -12.92 -10.25 0.05
N ILE A 27 -12.17 -9.38 0.73
CA ILE A 27 -12.60 -8.04 1.09
C ILE A 27 -11.69 -6.98 0.43
N PRO A 28 -12.23 -6.11 -0.44
CA PRO A 28 -13.61 -6.04 -0.93
C PRO A 28 -13.96 -7.21 -1.86
N PRO A 29 -15.26 -7.58 -1.99
CA PRO A 29 -15.68 -8.67 -2.85
C PRO A 29 -15.50 -8.30 -4.33
N GLY A 30 -14.95 -9.25 -5.11
CA GLY A 30 -14.68 -9.06 -6.52
C GLY A 30 -13.47 -8.16 -6.80
N LEU A 31 -13.15 -7.98 -8.08
CA LEU A 31 -12.14 -7.02 -8.54
C LEU A 31 -12.83 -5.76 -9.05
N TYR A 32 -12.33 -4.60 -8.65
CA TYR A 32 -12.74 -3.33 -9.22
C TYR A 32 -12.25 -3.25 -10.69
N PRO A 33 -12.99 -2.61 -11.62
CA PRO A 33 -12.60 -2.60 -13.05
C PRO A 33 -11.16 -2.15 -13.31
N ASP A 34 -10.70 -1.08 -12.67
CA ASP A 34 -9.32 -0.61 -12.83
C ASP A 34 -8.29 -1.58 -12.23
N GLU A 35 -8.66 -2.28 -11.14
CA GLU A 35 -7.85 -3.32 -10.53
C GLU A 35 -7.70 -4.52 -11.48
N ALA A 36 -8.79 -4.95 -12.11
CA ALA A 36 -8.79 -6.03 -13.09
C ALA A 36 -7.94 -5.67 -14.32
N MET A 37 -8.04 -4.43 -14.80
CA MET A 37 -7.23 -3.94 -15.91
C MET A 37 -5.73 -3.90 -15.54
N ASN A 38 -5.38 -3.47 -14.33
CA ASN A 38 -4.00 -3.54 -13.84
C ASN A 38 -3.52 -4.99 -13.80
N GLY A 39 -4.37 -5.91 -13.34
CA GLY A 39 -4.07 -7.34 -13.32
C GLY A 39 -3.80 -7.92 -14.70
N ASN A 40 -4.62 -7.59 -15.69
CA ASN A 40 -4.40 -8.03 -17.08
C ASN A 40 -3.07 -7.52 -17.63
N ASN A 41 -2.77 -6.22 -17.47
CA ASN A 41 -1.48 -5.67 -17.91
C ASN A 41 -0.29 -6.29 -17.15
N ALA A 42 -0.46 -6.60 -15.85
CA ALA A 42 0.57 -7.27 -15.06
C ALA A 42 0.82 -8.72 -15.54
N LEU A 43 -0.21 -9.44 -15.94
CA LEU A 43 -0.10 -10.78 -16.54
C LEU A 43 0.54 -10.73 -17.93
N GLU A 44 0.11 -9.80 -18.79
CA GLU A 44 0.73 -9.58 -20.11
C GLU A 44 2.22 -9.26 -19.99
N ALA A 45 2.59 -8.39 -19.05
CA ALA A 45 3.99 -8.07 -18.79
C ALA A 45 4.80 -9.28 -18.32
N LEU A 46 4.18 -10.18 -17.55
CA LEU A 46 4.82 -11.40 -17.06
C LEU A 46 5.00 -12.43 -18.18
N GLU A 47 3.96 -12.67 -18.98
CA GLU A 47 3.96 -13.65 -20.07
C GLU A 47 4.85 -13.21 -21.22
N GLY A 48 4.75 -11.95 -21.63
CA GLY A 48 5.53 -11.35 -22.71
C GLY A 48 6.95 -10.97 -22.31
N ARG A 49 7.29 -10.96 -21.02
CA ARG A 49 8.52 -10.38 -20.46
C ARG A 49 8.77 -8.93 -20.94
N ASP A 50 7.69 -8.22 -21.20
CA ASP A 50 7.69 -6.83 -21.70
C ASP A 50 7.20 -5.89 -20.61
N TRP A 51 8.10 -5.51 -19.70
CA TRP A 51 7.81 -4.61 -18.58
C TRP A 51 7.92 -3.17 -19.04
N LYS A 52 6.76 -2.58 -19.28
CA LYS A 52 6.66 -1.23 -19.84
C LYS A 52 6.84 -0.15 -18.77
N ILE A 53 7.43 0.97 -19.19
CA ILE A 53 7.47 2.19 -18.36
C ILE A 53 6.10 2.87 -18.33
N PHE A 54 5.33 2.70 -19.39
CA PHE A 54 4.00 3.30 -19.56
C PHE A 54 3.06 2.34 -20.30
N TYR A 55 1.85 2.18 -19.75
CA TYR A 55 0.76 1.41 -20.34
C TYR A 55 -0.28 2.38 -20.87
N SER A 56 -0.59 2.31 -22.18
CA SER A 56 -1.48 3.26 -22.87
C SER A 56 -2.96 3.03 -22.59
N GLU A 57 -3.32 1.82 -22.14
CA GLU A 57 -4.70 1.45 -21.85
C GLU A 57 -5.24 2.25 -20.64
N ASN A 58 -6.57 2.39 -20.57
CA ASN A 58 -7.28 3.05 -19.47
C ASN A 58 -6.75 4.47 -19.17
N ASN A 59 -6.69 5.32 -20.19
CA ASN A 59 -6.21 6.71 -20.14
C ASN A 59 -4.71 6.90 -19.83
N GLY A 60 -3.92 5.85 -19.96
CA GLY A 60 -2.48 5.88 -19.69
C GLY A 60 -2.12 5.71 -18.21
N ARG A 61 -1.15 4.86 -17.95
CA ARG A 61 -0.71 4.56 -16.58
C ARG A 61 0.80 4.35 -16.52
N GLU A 62 1.38 4.82 -15.43
CA GLU A 62 2.79 4.58 -15.11
C GLU A 62 3.05 3.10 -14.83
N GLY A 63 4.12 2.55 -15.42
CA GLY A 63 4.39 1.11 -15.39
C GLY A 63 4.87 0.57 -14.04
N LEU A 64 5.46 1.41 -13.19
CA LEU A 64 6.09 0.94 -11.95
C LEU A 64 5.13 0.11 -11.07
N PHE A 65 3.93 0.62 -10.83
CA PHE A 65 2.95 -0.08 -10.00
C PHE A 65 2.51 -1.42 -10.61
N ILE A 66 2.20 -1.43 -11.91
CA ILE A 66 1.79 -2.63 -12.66
C ILE A 66 2.93 -3.67 -12.67
N ASN A 67 4.17 -3.23 -12.87
CA ASN A 67 5.34 -4.11 -12.85
C ASN A 67 5.59 -4.72 -11.46
N LEU A 68 5.33 -4.00 -10.38
CA LEU A 68 5.38 -4.54 -9.02
C LEU A 68 4.24 -5.55 -8.76
N GLN A 69 3.05 -5.30 -9.31
CA GLN A 69 1.96 -6.28 -9.28
C GLN A 69 2.30 -7.53 -10.09
N SER A 70 2.93 -7.38 -11.26
CA SER A 70 3.44 -8.48 -12.08
C SER A 70 4.42 -9.38 -11.28
N LEU A 71 5.34 -8.77 -10.52
CA LEU A 71 6.26 -9.51 -9.65
C LEU A 71 5.50 -10.27 -8.53
N SER A 72 4.49 -9.66 -7.93
CA SER A 72 3.65 -10.31 -6.93
C SER A 72 2.89 -11.51 -7.52
N LEU A 73 2.32 -11.36 -8.72
CA LEU A 73 1.65 -12.45 -9.43
C LEU A 73 2.63 -13.58 -9.82
N ALA A 74 3.87 -13.24 -10.19
CA ALA A 74 4.92 -14.23 -10.48
C ALA A 74 5.27 -15.09 -9.27
N LEU A 75 5.28 -14.49 -8.07
CA LEU A 75 5.65 -15.18 -6.83
C LEU A 75 4.50 -16.01 -6.23
N PHE A 76 3.28 -15.50 -6.31
CA PHE A 76 2.12 -16.04 -5.57
C PHE A 76 1.01 -16.59 -6.48
N GLY A 77 1.18 -16.49 -7.80
CA GLY A 77 0.19 -16.92 -8.78
C GLY A 77 -0.92 -15.89 -9.04
N ASN A 78 -1.76 -16.17 -10.03
CA ASN A 78 -2.86 -15.29 -10.45
C ASN A 78 -4.03 -15.35 -9.46
N GLN A 79 -3.92 -14.61 -8.37
CA GLN A 79 -4.90 -14.55 -7.30
C GLN A 79 -5.22 -13.08 -6.97
N ALA A 80 -6.48 -12.79 -6.61
CA ALA A 80 -6.90 -11.43 -6.25
C ALA A 80 -6.07 -10.83 -5.10
N TRP A 81 -5.78 -11.62 -4.07
CA TRP A 81 -4.95 -11.15 -2.95
C TRP A 81 -3.49 -10.85 -3.37
N ALA A 82 -2.94 -11.62 -4.31
CA ALA A 82 -1.58 -11.39 -4.82
C ALA A 82 -1.51 -10.05 -5.60
N LEU A 83 -2.53 -9.74 -6.39
CA LEU A 83 -2.65 -8.45 -7.08
C LEU A 83 -2.74 -7.28 -6.09
N ARG A 84 -3.48 -7.44 -4.99
CA ARG A 84 -3.71 -6.44 -3.95
C ARG A 84 -2.53 -6.26 -2.99
N LEU A 85 -1.66 -7.27 -2.90
CA LEU A 85 -0.53 -7.29 -1.97
C LEU A 85 0.37 -6.06 -2.12
N THR A 86 0.63 -5.64 -3.35
CA THR A 86 1.42 -4.43 -3.65
C THR A 86 0.81 -3.20 -2.99
N SER A 87 -0.50 -2.96 -3.17
CA SER A 87 -1.19 -1.83 -2.55
C SER A 87 -1.18 -1.90 -1.02
N ALA A 88 -1.41 -3.07 -0.44
CA ALA A 88 -1.41 -3.26 1.00
C ALA A 88 -0.03 -2.97 1.62
N LEU A 89 1.04 -3.41 0.96
CA LEU A 89 2.42 -3.12 1.38
C LEU A 89 2.72 -1.61 1.34
N PHE A 90 2.41 -0.94 0.22
CA PHE A 90 2.58 0.51 0.13
C PHE A 90 1.73 1.26 1.18
N GLY A 91 0.51 0.80 1.44
CA GLY A 91 -0.33 1.37 2.48
C GLY A 91 0.27 1.29 3.88
N VAL A 92 0.93 0.19 4.24
CA VAL A 92 1.67 0.09 5.52
C VAL A 92 2.92 0.96 5.51
N LEU A 93 3.68 0.96 4.41
CA LEU A 93 4.87 1.80 4.26
C LEU A 93 4.55 3.28 4.38
N THR A 94 3.40 3.73 3.86
CA THR A 94 2.95 5.11 3.99
C THR A 94 2.65 5.48 5.45
N VAL A 95 2.06 4.56 6.24
CA VAL A 95 1.85 4.78 7.69
C VAL A 95 3.18 4.93 8.43
N ILE A 96 4.19 4.15 8.05
CA ILE A 96 5.55 4.27 8.60
C ILE A 96 6.20 5.57 8.11
N GLY A 97 6.06 5.88 6.82
CA GLY A 97 6.63 7.06 6.19
C GLY A 97 6.11 8.37 6.81
N ILE A 98 4.80 8.47 7.10
CA ILE A 98 4.23 9.67 7.74
C ILE A 98 4.78 9.89 9.15
N PHE A 99 5.11 8.82 9.88
CA PHE A 99 5.78 8.94 11.17
C PHE A 99 7.14 9.65 11.02
N PHE A 100 7.97 9.19 10.10
CA PHE A 100 9.29 9.77 9.88
C PHE A 100 9.19 11.19 9.31
N LEU A 101 8.31 11.42 8.36
CA LEU A 101 8.08 12.75 7.79
C LEU A 101 7.64 13.74 8.87
N THR A 102 6.64 13.37 9.67
CA THR A 102 6.12 14.25 10.73
C THR A 102 7.19 14.57 11.78
N GLN A 103 7.98 13.59 12.22
CA GLN A 103 9.04 13.87 13.19
C GLN A 103 10.14 14.80 12.64
N ILE A 104 10.39 14.79 11.33
CA ILE A 104 11.34 15.71 10.69
C ILE A 104 10.75 17.10 10.59
N LEU A 105 9.51 17.24 10.13
CA LEU A 105 8.81 18.52 10.01
C LEU A 105 8.68 19.25 11.36
N PHE A 106 8.44 18.48 12.44
CA PHE A 106 8.31 19.01 13.79
C PHE A 106 9.60 18.89 14.60
N HIS A 107 10.75 18.74 13.94
CA HIS A 107 12.06 18.53 14.60
C HIS A 107 12.38 19.48 15.75
N PRO A 108 12.08 20.79 15.67
CA PRO A 108 12.38 21.71 16.75
C PRO A 108 11.55 21.51 18.02
N LEU A 109 10.42 20.77 17.95
CA LEU A 109 9.48 20.65 19.05
C LEU A 109 9.79 19.44 19.95
N PRO A 110 9.71 19.59 21.28
CA PRO A 110 9.99 18.49 22.20
C PRO A 110 9.01 17.32 22.08
N TYR A 111 7.78 17.57 21.64
CA TYR A 111 6.72 16.58 21.48
C TYR A 111 6.60 16.00 20.06
N ARG A 112 7.59 16.23 19.18
CA ARG A 112 7.58 15.76 17.77
C ARG A 112 7.22 14.28 17.59
N TYR A 113 7.68 13.41 18.47
CA TYR A 113 7.38 11.96 18.41
C TYR A 113 5.93 11.63 18.73
N HIS A 114 5.30 12.40 19.62
CA HIS A 114 3.88 12.21 19.93
C HIS A 114 3.00 12.66 18.77
N VAL A 115 3.33 13.80 18.15
CA VAL A 115 2.63 14.29 16.95
C VAL A 115 2.79 13.28 15.80
N ALA A 116 4.00 12.76 15.58
CA ALA A 116 4.26 11.75 14.56
C ALA A 116 3.48 10.45 14.80
N LEU A 117 3.39 10.01 16.05
CA LEU A 117 2.62 8.82 16.43
C LEU A 117 1.12 9.01 16.18
N LEU A 118 0.57 10.18 16.55
CA LEU A 118 -0.84 10.51 16.27
C LEU A 118 -1.13 10.58 14.77
N ALA A 119 -0.27 11.21 13.98
CA ALA A 119 -0.40 11.28 12.53
C ALA A 119 -0.43 9.88 11.91
N SER A 120 0.50 9.01 12.32
CA SER A 120 0.54 7.62 11.86
C SER A 120 -0.69 6.83 12.30
N PHE A 121 -1.16 7.01 13.53
CA PHE A 121 -2.36 6.34 14.03
C PHE A 121 -3.61 6.76 13.23
N PHE A 122 -3.84 8.05 13.03
CA PHE A 122 -4.99 8.51 12.25
C PHE A 122 -4.93 8.03 10.79
N LEU A 123 -3.75 7.98 10.19
CA LEU A 123 -3.60 7.41 8.84
C LEU A 123 -3.84 5.89 8.85
N ALA A 124 -3.37 5.18 9.88
CA ALA A 124 -3.56 3.74 10.03
C ALA A 124 -5.03 3.33 10.04
N VAL A 125 -5.89 4.14 10.69
CA VAL A 125 -7.34 3.90 10.83
C VAL A 125 -8.19 4.69 9.82
N SER A 126 -7.57 5.47 8.95
CA SER A 126 -8.30 6.25 7.93
C SER A 126 -9.04 5.34 6.97
N PHE A 127 -10.36 5.50 6.88
CA PHE A 127 -11.24 4.72 6.00
C PHE A 127 -10.78 4.76 4.54
N TRP A 128 -10.53 5.95 4.00
CA TRP A 128 -10.10 6.11 2.60
C TRP A 128 -8.75 5.46 2.34
N HIS A 129 -7.79 5.67 3.23
CA HIS A 129 -6.46 5.09 3.07
C HIS A 129 -6.48 3.55 3.18
N ILE A 130 -7.31 2.99 4.07
CA ILE A 130 -7.51 1.55 4.17
C ILE A 130 -8.10 1.02 2.87
N ASN A 131 -9.18 1.63 2.35
CA ASN A 131 -9.82 1.17 1.12
C ASN A 131 -8.86 1.19 -0.07
N PHE A 132 -8.14 2.29 -0.31
CA PHE A 132 -7.15 2.36 -1.40
C PHE A 132 -5.98 1.39 -1.23
N SER A 133 -5.65 1.02 0.01
CA SER A 133 -4.64 -0.01 0.30
C SER A 133 -5.12 -1.43 0.03
N ARG A 134 -6.43 -1.68 -0.02
CA ARG A 134 -7.02 -3.01 -0.16
C ARG A 134 -7.46 -3.35 -1.59
N ILE A 135 -7.44 -2.39 -2.48
CA ILE A 135 -7.68 -2.59 -3.91
C ILE A 135 -6.36 -2.45 -4.66
N GLY A 136 -6.19 -3.20 -5.74
CA GLY A 136 -4.99 -3.17 -6.58
C GLY A 136 -4.87 -1.88 -7.38
N PHE A 137 -4.85 -0.72 -6.68
CA PHE A 137 -4.96 0.61 -7.27
C PHE A 137 -3.73 1.47 -6.98
N ARG A 138 -3.19 2.12 -8.01
CA ARG A 138 -1.95 2.91 -7.93
C ARG A 138 -2.03 4.16 -7.04
N ALA A 139 -3.24 4.65 -6.74
CA ALA A 139 -3.44 5.87 -5.95
C ALA A 139 -2.87 5.80 -4.52
N ILE A 140 -2.46 4.60 -4.06
CA ILE A 140 -1.84 4.40 -2.75
C ILE A 140 -0.31 4.63 -2.78
N MET A 141 0.30 4.58 -3.96
CA MET A 141 1.74 4.73 -4.14
C MET A 141 2.14 6.19 -4.34
#